data_3c3e0befe7e40cac7d3611c1b31070cb
#
_entry.id   3c3e0befe7e40cac7d3611c1b31070cb
#
_cell.length_a   1.000
_cell.length_b   1.000
_cell.length_c   1.000
_cell.angle_alpha   90.00
_cell.angle_beta   90.00
_cell.angle_gamma   90.00
#
_symmetry.space_group_name_H-M   'P 1'
#
loop_
_entity.id
_entity.type
_entity.pdbx_description
1 polymer ?
#
loop_
_entity_poly.entity_id
_entity_poly.type
_entity_poly.pdbx_seq_one_letter_code
_entity_poly.pdbx_strand_id
1 'polypeptide(L)'
;MFSGSIYKRCKCTEPRIDEAGEPVLDPKGNPKTRELGTNCPDLKKRDHGSWYYYVNLPDGPRGERRRPRKGGFLTRAAAQQAAQELWSEANHGIRVESRETVEQFLRRWLNNRVDLKRKTRCDYADFIERLYIPALGHLTMRELRTRHIQAMFEDIWAYNKVKEANRVDAEQALAACEAARQAWRQTPRPRPPEVRQRWDNAKAVLKEARTKPRQDTGPGTQKRILDALSSALKAAAMEKLITENWADEVVIPKYEKPKALVWTEERIARWRQTGEKPSSVMVWTPELTGQFLDATIGHRMYVMWHLQVFRGPRRGEAAGLAWAEVDLSRGTANIVQQLVSDTSHKPFEETPKSRSGRRTIALDSATHALLTTWRDVQRAKRAEWEAKHKANPEKYGPYIDSGYVFTQDNGTPWHPDNVSKVFDRLLKRLDMPPIRLHDLRHCAASLSLAAGLSMKAIQTLLGHATFTLTADTYTSLMPQFETEAADAPVALVPRAHHQSTTATQDVRPQMTLISSESSAIGGKTAA
;
A
#
# COMPACT_ATOMS: atom_id res chain seq x y z
N MET A 1 42.34 -13.50 -16.46
CA MET A 1 42.38 -14.72 -17.30
C MET A 1 41.71 -15.87 -16.53
N PHE A 2 40.81 -16.63 -17.14
CA PHE A 2 40.14 -17.76 -16.50
C PHE A 2 41.14 -18.75 -15.92
N SER A 3 41.04 -19.10 -14.64
CA SER A 3 41.87 -20.07 -13.96
C SER A 3 41.03 -21.29 -13.56
N GLY A 4 41.26 -22.42 -14.23
CA GLY A 4 40.51 -23.64 -13.99
C GLY A 4 40.83 -24.71 -15.07
N SER A 5 40.11 -25.82 -15.03
CA SER A 5 40.22 -26.89 -16.02
C SER A 5 38.85 -27.50 -16.34
N ILE A 6 38.73 -27.94 -17.59
CA ILE A 6 37.55 -28.63 -18.11
C ILE A 6 38.00 -30.02 -18.56
N TYR A 7 37.35 -31.03 -18.03
CA TYR A 7 37.74 -32.41 -18.25
C TYR A 7 36.49 -33.32 -18.36
N LYS A 8 36.67 -34.49 -18.99
CA LYS A 8 35.62 -35.47 -19.14
C LYS A 8 35.80 -36.58 -18.10
N ARG A 9 34.72 -37.05 -17.51
CA ARG A 9 34.75 -38.14 -16.51
C ARG A 9 33.54 -39.04 -16.69
N CYS A 10 33.72 -40.35 -16.40
CA CYS A 10 32.63 -41.31 -16.33
C CYS A 10 32.54 -41.97 -14.94
N LYS A 11 31.50 -42.81 -14.77
CA LYS A 11 31.29 -43.63 -13.58
C LYS A 11 31.66 -45.11 -13.79
N CYS A 12 32.41 -45.43 -14.83
CA CYS A 12 32.88 -46.81 -15.04
C CYS A 12 33.77 -47.23 -13.89
N THR A 13 33.65 -48.46 -13.49
CA THR A 13 34.42 -49.08 -12.40
C THR A 13 35.28 -50.22 -12.91
N GLU A 14 36.43 -50.39 -12.30
CA GLU A 14 37.28 -51.57 -12.48
C GLU A 14 37.55 -52.24 -11.12
N PRO A 15 37.83 -53.57 -11.07
CA PRO A 15 38.24 -54.21 -9.84
C PRO A 15 39.52 -53.56 -9.28
N ARG A 16 39.55 -53.37 -7.97
CA ARG A 16 40.76 -52.93 -7.28
C ARG A 16 41.67 -54.14 -7.11
N ILE A 17 42.87 -54.07 -7.64
CA ILE A 17 43.88 -55.15 -7.61
C ILE A 17 44.93 -54.81 -6.53
N ASP A 18 45.39 -55.81 -5.76
CA ASP A 18 46.51 -55.68 -4.82
C ASP A 18 47.88 -55.75 -5.50
N GLU A 19 48.94 -55.72 -4.73
CA GLU A 19 50.33 -55.77 -5.24
C GLU A 19 50.69 -57.11 -5.89
N ALA A 20 49.92 -58.19 -5.62
CA ALA A 20 50.10 -59.51 -6.19
C ALA A 20 49.29 -59.74 -7.48
N GLY A 21 48.47 -58.74 -7.91
CA GLY A 21 47.62 -58.82 -9.08
C GLY A 21 46.23 -59.45 -8.84
N GLU A 22 45.84 -59.75 -7.56
CA GLU A 22 44.59 -60.38 -7.23
C GLU A 22 43.53 -59.32 -6.84
N PRO A 23 42.20 -59.56 -7.10
CA PRO A 23 41.14 -58.65 -6.74
C PRO A 23 41.00 -58.50 -5.22
N VAL A 24 41.04 -57.26 -4.70
CA VAL A 24 40.75 -56.97 -3.29
C VAL A 24 39.27 -57.17 -3.00
N LEU A 25 38.94 -58.08 -2.10
CA LEU A 25 37.56 -58.41 -1.74
C LEU A 25 37.07 -57.55 -0.56
N ASP A 26 35.78 -57.30 -0.51
CA ASP A 26 35.10 -56.70 0.65
C ASP A 26 34.85 -57.77 1.74
N PRO A 27 34.40 -57.45 2.96
CA PRO A 27 34.12 -58.42 4.01
C PRO A 27 33.02 -59.44 3.65
N LYS A 28 32.30 -59.23 2.55
CA LYS A 28 31.25 -60.14 2.04
C LYS A 28 31.72 -60.97 0.86
N GLY A 29 33.01 -60.89 0.48
CA GLY A 29 33.61 -61.69 -0.60
C GLY A 29 33.43 -61.11 -2.01
N ASN A 30 32.89 -59.88 -2.16
CA ASN A 30 32.74 -59.25 -3.46
C ASN A 30 33.98 -58.43 -3.83
N PRO A 31 34.40 -58.35 -5.11
CA PRO A 31 35.48 -57.51 -5.54
C PRO A 31 35.23 -56.06 -5.25
N LYS A 32 36.10 -55.41 -4.50
CA LYS A 32 36.08 -53.94 -4.36
C LYS A 32 36.39 -53.30 -5.70
N THR A 33 35.57 -52.37 -6.12
CA THR A 33 35.76 -51.64 -7.36
C THR A 33 36.25 -50.21 -7.09
N ARG A 34 37.00 -49.62 -8.03
CA ARG A 34 37.35 -48.19 -8.07
C ARG A 34 36.78 -47.57 -9.33
N GLU A 35 36.31 -46.31 -9.22
CA GLU A 35 35.87 -45.55 -10.40
C GLU A 35 37.09 -45.19 -11.26
N LEU A 36 37.02 -45.48 -12.55
CA LEU A 36 38.00 -45.07 -13.54
C LEU A 36 38.05 -43.56 -13.71
N GLY A 37 36.92 -42.89 -13.59
CA GLY A 37 36.80 -41.46 -13.59
C GLY A 37 37.35 -40.80 -14.88
N THR A 38 38.48 -40.07 -14.77
CA THR A 38 39.19 -39.45 -15.88
C THR A 38 40.09 -40.39 -16.64
N ASN A 39 40.40 -41.57 -16.09
CA ASN A 39 41.33 -42.54 -16.65
C ASN A 39 40.67 -43.62 -17.51
N CYS A 40 39.36 -43.52 -17.71
CA CYS A 40 38.61 -44.48 -18.51
C CYS A 40 39.00 -44.37 -20.00
N PRO A 41 39.44 -45.45 -20.66
CA PRO A 41 39.84 -45.43 -22.08
C PRO A 41 38.67 -45.05 -23.01
N ASP A 42 37.45 -45.38 -22.63
CA ASP A 42 36.26 -45.07 -23.41
C ASP A 42 35.86 -43.59 -23.41
N LEU A 43 36.50 -42.73 -22.62
CA LEU A 43 36.26 -41.27 -22.66
C LEU A 43 36.50 -40.60 -24.01
N LYS A 44 37.22 -41.29 -24.91
CA LYS A 44 37.42 -40.85 -26.32
C LYS A 44 36.11 -40.96 -27.12
N LYS A 45 35.20 -41.82 -26.74
CA LYS A 45 33.89 -42.00 -27.39
C LYS A 45 33.02 -40.77 -27.11
N ARG A 46 32.23 -40.31 -28.12
CA ARG A 46 31.40 -39.10 -28.02
C ARG A 46 30.38 -39.21 -26.91
N ASP A 47 29.72 -40.33 -26.76
CA ASP A 47 28.56 -40.54 -25.88
C ASP A 47 28.94 -41.14 -24.52
N HIS A 48 30.20 -41.31 -24.22
CA HIS A 48 30.69 -41.91 -22.99
C HIS A 48 31.17 -40.87 -22.00
N GLY A 49 30.57 -40.84 -20.79
CA GLY A 49 30.88 -39.88 -19.73
C GLY A 49 30.28 -38.49 -19.94
N SER A 50 30.53 -37.60 -19.02
CA SER A 50 30.05 -36.21 -19.05
C SER A 50 31.22 -35.22 -18.79
N TRP A 51 31.00 -33.97 -19.17
CA TRP A 51 31.98 -32.92 -18.96
C TRP A 51 31.88 -32.31 -17.58
N TYR A 52 33.01 -31.99 -16.99
CA TYR A 52 33.19 -31.38 -15.68
C TYR A 52 34.11 -30.18 -15.80
N TYR A 53 33.98 -29.27 -14.86
CA TYR A 53 34.95 -28.22 -14.65
C TYR A 53 35.34 -28.08 -13.18
N TYR A 54 36.50 -27.50 -12.93
CA TYR A 54 36.80 -26.79 -11.71
C TYR A 54 37.33 -25.40 -12.02
N VAL A 55 37.06 -24.46 -11.08
CA VAL A 55 37.52 -23.07 -11.17
C VAL A 55 38.35 -22.75 -9.92
N ASN A 56 39.55 -22.19 -10.10
CA ASN A 56 40.30 -21.65 -8.98
C ASN A 56 39.76 -20.24 -8.70
N LEU A 57 39.11 -20.05 -7.57
CA LEU A 57 38.66 -18.75 -7.12
C LEU A 57 39.73 -18.07 -6.26
N PRO A 58 39.67 -16.72 -6.08
CA PRO A 58 40.46 -16.05 -5.06
C PRO A 58 40.32 -16.70 -3.70
N ASP A 59 41.38 -16.75 -2.93
CA ASP A 59 41.40 -17.34 -1.59
C ASP A 59 40.33 -16.69 -0.71
N GLY A 60 39.73 -17.47 0.19
CA GLY A 60 38.72 -16.98 1.11
C GLY A 60 39.30 -16.04 2.16
N PRO A 61 38.44 -15.37 2.98
CA PRO A 61 38.86 -14.37 3.97
C PRO A 61 39.86 -14.87 5.02
N ARG A 62 39.97 -16.18 5.19
CA ARG A 62 40.90 -16.85 6.11
C ARG A 62 42.05 -17.55 5.39
N GLY A 63 42.28 -17.24 4.10
CA GLY A 63 43.31 -17.86 3.26
C GLY A 63 42.96 -19.27 2.78
N GLU A 64 41.71 -19.71 2.95
CA GLU A 64 41.28 -21.03 2.47
C GLU A 64 41.17 -21.06 0.94
N ARG A 65 41.73 -22.13 0.37
CA ARG A 65 41.70 -22.34 -1.08
C ARG A 65 40.31 -22.73 -1.57
N ARG A 66 39.75 -21.93 -2.50
CA ARG A 66 38.42 -22.10 -3.05
C ARG A 66 38.44 -22.67 -4.44
N ARG A 67 37.99 -23.92 -4.61
CA ARG A 67 38.04 -24.66 -5.88
C ARG A 67 36.71 -25.41 -6.14
N PRO A 68 35.62 -24.71 -6.45
CA PRO A 68 34.34 -25.35 -6.77
C PRO A 68 34.47 -26.23 -8.02
N ARG A 69 33.74 -27.35 -8.02
CA ARG A 69 33.66 -28.31 -9.11
C ARG A 69 32.20 -28.57 -9.47
N LYS A 70 31.90 -28.66 -10.77
CA LYS A 70 30.58 -29.05 -11.25
C LYS A 70 30.73 -29.95 -12.48
N GLY A 71 29.81 -30.89 -12.66
CA GLY A 71 29.82 -31.84 -13.77
C GLY A 71 28.43 -32.14 -14.26
N GLY A 72 28.33 -33.13 -15.20
CA GLY A 72 27.06 -33.52 -15.80
C GLY A 72 26.74 -32.79 -17.10
N PHE A 73 27.68 -32.01 -17.65
CA PHE A 73 27.48 -31.30 -18.92
C PHE A 73 27.61 -32.27 -20.10
N LEU A 74 26.72 -32.13 -21.08
CA LEU A 74 26.72 -32.95 -22.29
C LEU A 74 27.84 -32.55 -23.26
N THR A 75 28.21 -31.29 -23.28
CA THR A 75 29.26 -30.75 -24.20
C THR A 75 30.36 -30.02 -23.43
N ARG A 76 31.57 -30.01 -24.02
CA ARG A 76 32.71 -29.22 -23.50
C ARG A 76 32.39 -27.73 -23.47
N ALA A 77 31.68 -27.23 -24.51
CA ALA A 77 31.35 -25.81 -24.62
C ALA A 77 30.40 -25.37 -23.47
N ALA A 78 29.40 -26.19 -23.14
CA ALA A 78 28.50 -25.90 -22.02
C ALA A 78 29.22 -25.90 -20.65
N ALA A 79 30.17 -26.83 -20.45
CA ALA A 79 31.00 -26.84 -19.24
C ALA A 79 31.92 -25.60 -19.17
N GLN A 80 32.46 -25.19 -20.32
CA GLN A 80 33.35 -24.02 -20.43
C GLN A 80 32.60 -22.71 -20.16
N GLN A 81 31.42 -22.55 -20.74
CA GLN A 81 30.56 -21.40 -20.50
C GLN A 81 30.22 -21.28 -19.02
N ALA A 82 29.71 -22.36 -18.40
CA ALA A 82 29.37 -22.38 -16.99
C ALA A 82 30.58 -22.09 -16.07
N ALA A 83 31.80 -22.55 -16.46
CA ALA A 83 33.01 -22.25 -15.71
C ALA A 83 33.42 -20.79 -15.82
N GLN A 84 33.30 -20.18 -17.02
CA GLN A 84 33.59 -18.75 -17.26
C GLN A 84 32.61 -17.86 -16.52
N GLU A 85 31.30 -18.18 -16.52
CA GLU A 85 30.27 -17.47 -15.75
C GLU A 85 30.63 -17.47 -14.27
N LEU A 86 30.93 -18.66 -13.70
CA LEU A 86 31.30 -18.78 -12.29
C LEU A 86 32.53 -17.97 -11.92
N TRP A 87 33.57 -17.99 -12.79
CA TRP A 87 34.80 -17.23 -12.58
C TRP A 87 34.54 -15.71 -12.66
N SER A 88 33.74 -15.27 -13.62
CA SER A 88 33.34 -13.86 -13.77
C SER A 88 32.58 -13.36 -12.54
N GLU A 89 31.60 -14.09 -12.09
CA GLU A 89 30.84 -13.77 -10.87
C GLU A 89 31.75 -13.64 -9.63
N ALA A 90 32.67 -14.60 -9.47
CA ALA A 90 33.62 -14.56 -8.35
C ALA A 90 34.57 -13.38 -8.40
N ASN A 91 35.04 -12.97 -9.60
CA ASN A 91 35.86 -11.78 -9.77
C ASN A 91 35.12 -10.47 -9.47
N HIS A 92 33.81 -10.45 -9.68
CA HIS A 92 32.96 -9.35 -9.21
C HIS A 92 32.67 -9.43 -7.71
N GLY A 93 33.33 -10.35 -6.99
CA GLY A 93 33.24 -10.51 -5.54
C GLY A 93 31.97 -11.22 -5.05
N ILE A 94 31.20 -11.86 -5.96
CA ILE A 94 30.00 -12.59 -5.61
C ILE A 94 30.34 -13.83 -4.79
N ARG A 95 29.53 -14.13 -3.76
CA ARG A 95 29.67 -15.32 -2.93
C ARG A 95 29.15 -16.57 -3.67
N VAL A 96 29.89 -17.04 -4.66
CA VAL A 96 29.50 -18.15 -5.55
C VAL A 96 29.27 -19.49 -4.83
N GLU A 97 29.72 -19.64 -3.60
CA GLU A 97 29.52 -20.83 -2.77
C GLU A 97 28.24 -20.77 -1.94
N SER A 98 27.60 -19.61 -1.88
CA SER A 98 26.36 -19.47 -1.12
C SER A 98 25.25 -20.29 -1.78
N ARG A 99 24.67 -21.21 -0.99
CA ARG A 99 23.46 -21.97 -1.33
C ARG A 99 22.22 -21.38 -0.65
N GLU A 100 22.34 -20.17 -0.12
CA GLU A 100 21.23 -19.50 0.55
C GLU A 100 20.06 -19.34 -0.42
N THR A 101 18.88 -19.84 -0.01
CA THR A 101 17.66 -19.68 -0.80
C THR A 101 17.07 -18.29 -0.60
N VAL A 102 16.19 -17.87 -1.53
CA VAL A 102 15.44 -16.60 -1.43
C VAL A 102 14.63 -16.56 -0.12
N GLU A 103 14.03 -17.68 0.29
CA GLU A 103 13.33 -17.78 1.57
C GLU A 103 14.25 -17.50 2.76
N GLN A 104 15.39 -18.21 2.83
CA GLN A 104 16.35 -18.05 3.94
C GLN A 104 16.86 -16.62 4.01
N PHE A 105 17.20 -16.03 2.85
CA PHE A 105 17.65 -14.65 2.76
C PHE A 105 16.59 -13.65 3.24
N LEU A 106 15.36 -13.74 2.73
CA LEU A 106 14.27 -12.79 3.06
C LEU A 106 13.91 -12.84 4.55
N ARG A 107 13.85 -14.03 5.15
CA ARG A 107 13.61 -14.18 6.59
C ARG A 107 14.73 -13.56 7.42
N ARG A 108 15.99 -13.84 7.07
CA ARG A 108 17.18 -13.28 7.71
C ARG A 108 17.22 -11.75 7.56
N TRP A 109 17.00 -11.26 6.33
CA TRP A 109 16.96 -9.83 6.03
C TRP A 109 15.91 -9.10 6.89
N LEU A 110 14.67 -9.59 6.93
CA LEU A 110 13.61 -8.96 7.71
C LEU A 110 13.93 -8.98 9.22
N ASN A 111 14.52 -10.07 9.73
CA ASN A 111 14.92 -10.16 11.12
C ASN A 111 15.98 -9.13 11.52
N ASN A 112 16.89 -8.80 10.60
CA ASN A 112 17.94 -7.80 10.81
C ASN A 112 17.45 -6.34 10.64
N ARG A 113 16.24 -6.11 10.14
CA ARG A 113 15.66 -4.77 9.93
C ARG A 113 15.02 -4.25 11.22
N VAL A 114 15.85 -3.86 12.18
CA VAL A 114 15.44 -3.25 13.46
C VAL A 114 14.97 -1.80 13.31
N ASP A 115 15.32 -1.16 12.19
CA ASP A 115 14.96 0.21 11.81
C ASP A 115 13.48 0.35 11.37
N LEU A 116 12.82 -0.75 11.01
CA LEU A 116 11.46 -0.72 10.52
C LEU A 116 10.45 -0.53 11.65
N LYS A 117 9.49 0.38 11.44
CA LYS A 117 8.32 0.46 12.30
C LYS A 117 7.53 -0.84 12.29
N ARG A 118 6.90 -1.17 13.44
CA ARG A 118 6.15 -2.42 13.64
C ARG A 118 5.18 -2.71 12.50
N LYS A 119 4.35 -1.73 12.09
CA LYS A 119 3.40 -1.91 10.98
C LYS A 119 4.08 -2.26 9.66
N THR A 120 5.17 -1.58 9.30
CA THR A 120 5.93 -1.85 8.07
C THR A 120 6.54 -3.24 8.11
N ARG A 121 7.09 -3.65 9.26
CA ARG A 121 7.65 -4.98 9.45
C ARG A 121 6.58 -6.07 9.29
N CYS A 122 5.37 -5.85 9.83
CA CYS A 122 4.23 -6.76 9.64
C CYS A 122 3.80 -6.85 8.17
N ASP A 123 3.73 -5.72 7.45
CA ASP A 123 3.39 -5.70 6.02
C ASP A 123 4.45 -6.46 5.20
N TYR A 124 5.74 -6.27 5.50
CA TYR A 124 6.82 -6.99 4.83
C TYR A 124 6.80 -8.48 5.14
N ALA A 125 6.53 -8.86 6.40
CA ALA A 125 6.35 -10.26 6.76
C ALA A 125 5.19 -10.90 5.99
N ASP A 126 4.05 -10.21 5.87
CA ASP A 126 2.90 -10.71 5.09
C ASP A 126 3.25 -10.89 3.60
N PHE A 127 3.98 -9.94 2.98
CA PHE A 127 4.45 -10.08 1.60
C PHE A 127 5.41 -11.26 1.43
N ILE A 128 6.34 -11.43 2.37
CA ILE A 128 7.32 -12.53 2.36
C ILE A 128 6.60 -13.87 2.42
N GLU A 129 5.73 -14.06 3.42
CA GLU A 129 5.09 -15.36 3.66
C GLU A 129 4.05 -15.70 2.60
N ARG A 130 3.27 -14.74 2.13
CA ARG A 130 2.13 -15.01 1.24
C ARG A 130 2.42 -14.89 -0.24
N LEU A 131 3.47 -14.17 -0.61
CA LEU A 131 3.77 -13.90 -2.02
C LEU A 131 5.18 -14.36 -2.41
N TYR A 132 6.23 -13.90 -1.71
CA TYR A 132 7.59 -14.14 -2.17
C TYR A 132 8.04 -15.59 -1.94
N ILE A 133 7.78 -16.17 -0.76
CA ILE A 133 8.18 -17.55 -0.46
C ILE A 133 7.47 -18.54 -1.37
N PRO A 134 6.13 -18.49 -1.57
CA PRO A 134 5.45 -19.41 -2.48
C PRO A 134 5.96 -19.36 -3.92
N ALA A 135 6.28 -18.14 -4.42
CA ALA A 135 6.69 -17.95 -5.81
C ALA A 135 8.21 -18.14 -6.02
N LEU A 136 9.05 -17.66 -5.10
CA LEU A 136 10.49 -17.49 -5.30
C LEU A 136 11.34 -18.24 -4.27
N GLY A 137 10.76 -18.64 -3.13
CA GLY A 137 11.50 -19.13 -1.96
C GLY A 137 12.37 -20.37 -2.23
N HIS A 138 11.95 -21.23 -3.16
CA HIS A 138 12.66 -22.45 -3.54
C HIS A 138 13.93 -22.19 -4.35
N LEU A 139 14.06 -21.02 -4.97
CA LEU A 139 15.23 -20.63 -5.75
C LEU A 139 16.40 -20.28 -4.83
N THR A 140 17.62 -20.60 -5.25
CA THR A 140 18.80 -20.00 -4.61
C THR A 140 18.93 -18.53 -5.02
N MET A 141 19.57 -17.70 -4.20
CA MET A 141 19.81 -16.29 -4.53
C MET A 141 20.52 -16.13 -5.88
N ARG A 142 21.40 -17.07 -6.26
CA ARG A 142 22.07 -17.08 -7.56
C ARG A 142 21.17 -17.40 -8.76
N GLU A 143 20.13 -18.18 -8.56
CA GLU A 143 19.19 -18.59 -9.63
C GLU A 143 18.11 -17.53 -9.85
N LEU A 144 17.87 -16.66 -8.88
CA LEU A 144 16.88 -15.60 -9.01
C LEU A 144 17.23 -14.66 -10.18
N ARG A 145 16.22 -14.35 -11.01
CA ARG A 145 16.32 -13.42 -12.15
C ARG A 145 15.01 -12.64 -12.24
N THR A 146 15.04 -11.50 -12.95
CA THR A 146 13.88 -10.65 -13.23
C THR A 146 12.67 -11.43 -13.73
N ARG A 147 12.87 -12.42 -14.62
CA ARG A 147 11.77 -13.26 -15.15
C ARG A 147 10.98 -14.00 -14.07
N HIS A 148 11.63 -14.43 -12.99
CA HIS A 148 10.95 -15.15 -11.89
C HIS A 148 10.06 -14.19 -11.09
N ILE A 149 10.54 -12.96 -10.86
CA ILE A 149 9.77 -11.92 -10.20
C ILE A 149 8.63 -11.45 -11.09
N GLN A 150 8.87 -11.31 -12.39
CA GLN A 150 7.85 -10.96 -13.38
C GLN A 150 6.71 -12.00 -13.39
N ALA A 151 7.04 -13.30 -13.41
CA ALA A 151 6.06 -14.39 -13.34
C ALA A 151 5.21 -14.32 -12.06
N MET A 152 5.80 -13.98 -10.91
CA MET A 152 5.02 -13.77 -9.67
C MET A 152 3.98 -12.65 -9.83
N PHE A 153 4.29 -11.56 -10.53
CA PHE A 153 3.31 -10.50 -10.80
C PHE A 153 2.25 -10.95 -11.81
N GLU A 154 2.62 -11.75 -12.80
CA GLU A 154 1.66 -12.36 -13.75
C GLU A 154 0.65 -13.25 -13.02
N ASP A 155 1.10 -14.02 -12.04
CA ASP A 155 0.21 -14.81 -11.16
C ASP A 155 -0.74 -13.90 -10.36
N ILE A 156 -0.26 -12.76 -9.84
CA ILE A 156 -1.12 -11.76 -9.19
C ILE A 156 -2.17 -11.23 -10.15
N TRP A 157 -1.82 -10.96 -11.40
CA TRP A 157 -2.79 -10.47 -12.41
C TRP A 157 -3.80 -11.55 -12.79
N ALA A 158 -3.36 -12.78 -12.98
CA ALA A 158 -4.26 -13.91 -13.21
C ALA A 158 -5.26 -14.08 -12.04
N TYR A 159 -4.75 -13.98 -10.81
CA TYR A 159 -5.59 -14.07 -9.61
C TYR A 159 -6.55 -12.88 -9.44
N ASN A 160 -6.17 -11.68 -9.89
CA ASN A 160 -7.06 -10.52 -9.90
C ASN A 160 -8.28 -10.76 -10.81
N LYS A 161 -8.15 -11.46 -11.95
CA LYS A 161 -9.29 -11.84 -12.79
C LYS A 161 -10.26 -12.77 -12.05
N VAL A 162 -9.73 -13.69 -11.23
CA VAL A 162 -10.56 -14.58 -10.38
C VAL A 162 -11.30 -13.74 -9.31
N LYS A 163 -10.62 -12.78 -8.69
CA LYS A 163 -11.23 -11.88 -7.70
C LYS A 163 -12.31 -10.99 -8.31
N GLU A 164 -12.12 -10.53 -9.53
CA GLU A 164 -13.11 -9.79 -10.31
C GLU A 164 -14.38 -10.63 -10.53
N ALA A 165 -14.23 -11.86 -11.02
CA ALA A 165 -15.35 -12.78 -11.19
C ALA A 165 -16.08 -13.02 -9.85
N ASN A 166 -15.35 -13.27 -8.76
CA ASN A 166 -15.92 -13.43 -7.43
C ASN A 166 -16.67 -12.17 -6.93
N ARG A 167 -16.24 -10.97 -7.36
CA ARG A 167 -16.92 -9.71 -7.03
C ARG A 167 -18.26 -9.64 -7.75
N VAL A 168 -18.26 -9.91 -9.05
CA VAL A 168 -19.49 -9.95 -9.87
C VAL A 168 -20.49 -10.96 -9.30
N ASP A 169 -20.03 -12.18 -8.99
CA ASP A 169 -20.86 -13.22 -8.36
C ASP A 169 -21.49 -12.73 -7.04
N ALA A 170 -20.69 -12.05 -6.21
CA ALA A 170 -21.18 -11.53 -4.92
C ALA A 170 -22.17 -10.38 -5.08
N GLU A 171 -22.03 -9.53 -6.09
CA GLU A 171 -22.97 -8.46 -6.43
C GLU A 171 -24.30 -9.03 -6.95
N GLN A 172 -24.25 -10.03 -7.83
CA GLN A 172 -25.43 -10.74 -8.30
C GLN A 172 -26.16 -11.47 -7.17
N ALA A 173 -25.40 -12.16 -6.29
CA ALA A 173 -25.97 -12.82 -5.12
C ALA A 173 -26.61 -11.82 -4.12
N LEU A 174 -26.04 -10.61 -3.98
CA LEU A 174 -26.62 -9.54 -3.18
C LEU A 174 -27.94 -9.06 -3.76
N ALA A 175 -27.97 -8.75 -5.06
CA ALA A 175 -29.18 -8.31 -5.75
C ALA A 175 -30.30 -9.35 -5.65
N ALA A 176 -29.97 -10.64 -5.86
CA ALA A 176 -30.93 -11.73 -5.70
C ALA A 176 -31.47 -11.86 -4.26
N CYS A 177 -30.60 -11.67 -3.25
CA CYS A 177 -30.97 -11.70 -1.84
C CYS A 177 -31.89 -10.52 -1.47
N GLU A 178 -31.62 -9.34 -2.00
CA GLU A 178 -32.45 -8.14 -1.80
C GLU A 178 -33.82 -8.29 -2.47
N ALA A 179 -33.87 -8.79 -3.69
CA ALA A 179 -35.12 -9.09 -4.41
C ALA A 179 -35.97 -10.13 -3.66
N ALA A 180 -35.36 -11.22 -3.19
CA ALA A 180 -36.04 -12.23 -2.42
C ALA A 180 -36.56 -11.68 -1.06
N ARG A 181 -35.79 -10.80 -0.40
CA ARG A 181 -36.21 -10.09 0.83
C ARG A 181 -37.39 -9.16 0.58
N GLN A 182 -37.38 -8.45 -0.54
CA GLN A 182 -38.45 -7.54 -0.92
C GLN A 182 -39.72 -8.32 -1.21
N ALA A 183 -39.65 -9.40 -1.98
CA ALA A 183 -40.76 -10.31 -2.25
C ALA A 183 -41.36 -10.84 -0.95
N TRP A 184 -40.52 -11.32 0.00
CA TRP A 184 -40.98 -11.77 1.31
C TRP A 184 -41.70 -10.66 2.11
N ARG A 185 -41.25 -9.40 2.05
CA ARG A 185 -41.86 -8.27 2.73
C ARG A 185 -43.21 -7.88 2.12
N GLN A 186 -43.32 -7.93 0.80
CA GLN A 186 -44.54 -7.56 0.05
C GLN A 186 -45.61 -8.64 0.07
N THR A 187 -45.26 -9.90 0.37
CA THR A 187 -46.24 -10.99 0.44
C THR A 187 -47.15 -10.82 1.65
N PRO A 188 -48.49 -10.77 1.48
CA PRO A 188 -49.46 -10.69 2.57
C PRO A 188 -49.37 -11.87 3.57
N ARG A 189 -49.83 -11.68 4.78
CA ARG A 189 -49.95 -12.76 5.79
C ARG A 189 -51.28 -13.51 5.68
N PRO A 190 -51.28 -14.84 5.87
CA PRO A 190 -50.15 -15.74 6.16
C PRO A 190 -49.27 -15.94 4.94
N ARG A 191 -47.93 -15.88 5.13
CA ARG A 191 -46.95 -15.99 4.05
C ARG A 191 -46.65 -17.45 3.68
N PRO A 192 -46.66 -17.84 2.39
CA PRO A 192 -46.27 -19.18 1.96
C PRO A 192 -44.83 -19.53 2.38
N PRO A 193 -44.57 -20.76 2.84
CA PRO A 193 -43.23 -21.19 3.27
C PRO A 193 -42.16 -21.04 2.18
N GLU A 194 -42.56 -21.21 0.92
CA GLU A 194 -41.61 -21.14 -0.22
C GLU A 194 -40.99 -19.74 -0.36
N VAL A 195 -41.71 -18.68 -0.05
CA VAL A 195 -41.21 -17.29 -0.14
C VAL A 195 -40.12 -17.08 0.92
N ARG A 196 -40.29 -17.66 2.10
CA ARG A 196 -39.27 -17.63 3.15
C ARG A 196 -38.05 -18.44 2.75
N GLN A 197 -38.27 -19.64 2.21
CA GLN A 197 -37.21 -20.54 1.79
C GLN A 197 -36.35 -19.94 0.67
N ARG A 198 -37.00 -19.27 -0.30
CA ARG A 198 -36.26 -18.53 -1.36
C ARG A 198 -35.32 -17.48 -0.76
N TRP A 199 -35.80 -16.70 0.21
CA TRP A 199 -34.95 -15.70 0.88
C TRP A 199 -33.82 -16.36 1.69
N ASP A 200 -34.08 -17.45 2.40
CA ASP A 200 -33.08 -18.16 3.17
C ASP A 200 -32.00 -18.80 2.26
N ASN A 201 -32.41 -19.36 1.12
CA ASN A 201 -31.48 -19.86 0.09
C ASN A 201 -30.62 -18.74 -0.50
N ALA A 202 -31.23 -17.61 -0.86
CA ALA A 202 -30.49 -16.46 -1.38
C ALA A 202 -29.48 -15.89 -0.35
N LYS A 203 -29.82 -15.91 0.94
CA LYS A 203 -28.86 -15.56 2.01
C LYS A 203 -27.69 -16.52 2.09
N ALA A 204 -27.94 -17.82 1.92
CA ALA A 204 -26.89 -18.83 1.94
C ALA A 204 -25.92 -18.64 0.77
N VAL A 205 -26.43 -18.44 -0.45
CA VAL A 205 -25.62 -18.13 -1.65
C VAL A 205 -24.80 -16.86 -1.44
N LEU A 206 -25.40 -15.79 -0.94
CA LEU A 206 -24.70 -14.54 -0.65
C LEU A 206 -23.60 -14.73 0.41
N LYS A 207 -23.87 -15.53 1.44
CA LYS A 207 -22.89 -15.86 2.48
C LYS A 207 -21.70 -16.58 1.87
N GLU A 208 -21.93 -17.57 1.03
CA GLU A 208 -20.87 -18.31 0.32
C GLU A 208 -20.07 -17.38 -0.61
N ALA A 209 -20.72 -16.62 -1.48
CA ALA A 209 -20.06 -15.67 -2.36
C ALA A 209 -19.19 -14.66 -1.59
N ARG A 210 -19.60 -14.27 -0.39
CA ARG A 210 -18.84 -13.36 0.48
C ARG A 210 -17.62 -13.98 1.15
N THR A 211 -17.46 -15.31 1.17
CA THR A 211 -16.24 -15.95 1.67
C THR A 211 -15.10 -15.91 0.68
N LYS A 212 -15.39 -15.83 -0.62
CA LYS A 212 -14.38 -15.80 -1.69
C LYS A 212 -13.61 -14.47 -1.70
N PRO A 213 -12.31 -14.48 -2.01
CA PRO A 213 -11.51 -13.26 -2.19
C PRO A 213 -12.08 -12.40 -3.33
N ARG A 214 -12.26 -11.09 -3.10
CA ARG A 214 -12.90 -10.16 -4.04
C ARG A 214 -12.16 -8.84 -4.23
N GLN A 215 -11.18 -8.57 -3.37
CA GLN A 215 -10.44 -7.32 -3.43
C GLN A 215 -9.18 -7.50 -4.27
N ASP A 216 -9.09 -6.77 -5.37
CA ASP A 216 -7.95 -6.80 -6.27
C ASP A 216 -6.67 -6.31 -5.59
N THR A 217 -5.55 -6.85 -6.05
CA THR A 217 -4.24 -6.31 -5.77
C THR A 217 -3.96 -5.21 -6.80
N GLY A 218 -4.44 -4.00 -6.51
CA GLY A 218 -4.33 -2.85 -7.42
C GLY A 218 -2.88 -2.34 -7.61
N PRO A 219 -2.64 -1.46 -8.61
CA PRO A 219 -1.31 -0.97 -8.98
C PRO A 219 -0.51 -0.38 -7.82
N GLY A 220 -1.16 0.38 -6.93
CA GLY A 220 -0.51 0.94 -5.74
C GLY A 220 -0.04 -0.11 -4.74
N THR A 221 -0.78 -1.22 -4.59
CA THR A 221 -0.37 -2.34 -3.74
C THR A 221 0.75 -3.13 -4.40
N GLN A 222 0.66 -3.38 -5.73
CA GLN A 222 1.71 -4.03 -6.51
C GLN A 222 3.03 -3.26 -6.42
N LYS A 223 2.98 -1.92 -6.53
CA LYS A 223 4.16 -1.09 -6.32
C LYS A 223 4.76 -1.27 -4.92
N ARG A 224 3.97 -1.30 -3.87
CA ARG A 224 4.47 -1.54 -2.49
C ARG A 224 5.09 -2.93 -2.33
N ILE A 225 4.53 -3.94 -2.98
CA ILE A 225 5.09 -5.30 -3.03
C ILE A 225 6.46 -5.26 -3.73
N LEU A 226 6.54 -4.64 -4.91
CA LEU A 226 7.80 -4.53 -5.65
C LEU A 226 8.85 -3.71 -4.88
N ASP A 227 8.48 -2.58 -4.29
CA ASP A 227 9.38 -1.73 -3.50
C ASP A 227 9.96 -2.47 -2.28
N ALA A 228 9.17 -3.30 -1.61
CA ALA A 228 9.63 -4.12 -0.48
C ALA A 228 10.63 -5.19 -0.93
N LEU A 229 10.35 -5.89 -2.04
CA LEU A 229 11.27 -6.88 -2.62
C LEU A 229 12.56 -6.22 -3.12
N SER A 230 12.46 -5.10 -3.85
CA SER A 230 13.61 -4.33 -4.31
C SER A 230 14.51 -3.88 -3.15
N SER A 231 13.91 -3.43 -2.02
CA SER A 231 14.68 -3.11 -0.81
C SER A 231 15.47 -4.30 -0.25
N ALA A 232 14.89 -5.50 -0.29
CA ALA A 232 15.58 -6.72 0.14
C ALA A 232 16.68 -7.11 -0.86
N LEU A 233 16.39 -7.11 -2.16
CA LEU A 233 17.36 -7.49 -3.19
C LEU A 233 18.53 -6.49 -3.30
N LYS A 234 18.28 -5.20 -3.02
CA LYS A 234 19.36 -4.21 -2.89
C LYS A 234 20.33 -4.59 -1.76
N ALA A 235 19.83 -5.05 -0.61
CA ALA A 235 20.68 -5.57 0.45
C ALA A 235 21.44 -6.83 0.02
N ALA A 236 20.77 -7.75 -0.71
CA ALA A 236 21.42 -8.95 -1.26
C ALA A 236 22.59 -8.61 -2.23
N ALA A 237 22.41 -7.60 -3.07
CA ALA A 237 23.46 -7.10 -3.97
C ALA A 237 24.64 -6.50 -3.18
N MET A 238 24.34 -5.73 -2.11
CA MET A 238 25.38 -5.20 -1.21
C MET A 238 26.14 -6.33 -0.47
N GLU A 239 25.45 -7.40 -0.09
CA GLU A 239 26.06 -8.60 0.51
C GLU A 239 26.79 -9.49 -0.52
N LYS A 240 26.75 -9.13 -1.80
CA LYS A 240 27.36 -9.90 -2.88
C LYS A 240 26.77 -11.31 -3.06
N LEU A 241 25.48 -11.47 -2.80
CA LEU A 241 24.72 -12.70 -3.04
C LEU A 241 24.15 -12.77 -4.45
N ILE A 242 23.90 -11.60 -5.06
CA ILE A 242 23.45 -11.40 -6.44
C ILE A 242 24.28 -10.30 -7.10
N THR A 243 24.31 -10.27 -8.43
CA THR A 243 25.07 -9.29 -9.22
C THR A 243 24.42 -7.91 -9.20
N GLU A 244 23.10 -7.88 -9.24
CA GLU A 244 22.29 -6.68 -9.36
C GLU A 244 20.90 -6.89 -8.74
N ASN A 245 20.15 -5.81 -8.62
CA ASN A 245 18.78 -5.88 -8.10
C ASN A 245 17.79 -6.29 -9.21
N TRP A 246 17.47 -7.56 -9.30
CA TRP A 246 16.56 -8.12 -10.30
C TRP A 246 15.13 -7.57 -10.25
N ALA A 247 14.77 -6.80 -9.22
CA ALA A 247 13.46 -6.15 -9.13
C ALA A 247 13.39 -4.83 -9.93
N ASP A 248 14.51 -4.22 -10.29
CA ASP A 248 14.53 -2.91 -10.93
C ASP A 248 14.02 -2.95 -12.38
N GLU A 249 14.17 -4.10 -13.05
CA GLU A 249 13.71 -4.34 -14.44
C GLU A 249 12.30 -4.93 -14.53
N VAL A 250 11.60 -5.11 -13.38
CA VAL A 250 10.26 -5.70 -13.35
C VAL A 250 9.23 -4.69 -13.80
N VAL A 251 8.40 -5.08 -14.75
CA VAL A 251 7.33 -4.23 -15.28
C VAL A 251 6.02 -4.55 -14.56
N ILE A 252 5.44 -3.53 -13.93
CA ILE A 252 4.11 -3.60 -13.30
C ILE A 252 3.21 -2.47 -13.83
N PRO A 253 1.88 -2.58 -13.72
CA PRO A 253 0.97 -1.51 -14.10
C PRO A 253 1.32 -0.20 -13.37
N LYS A 254 1.37 0.89 -14.14
CA LYS A 254 1.69 2.22 -13.62
C LYS A 254 0.69 2.62 -12.54
N TYR A 255 1.20 2.99 -11.38
CA TYR A 255 0.39 3.59 -10.33
C TYR A 255 0.28 5.10 -10.55
N GLU A 256 -0.91 5.56 -10.84
CA GLU A 256 -1.23 6.98 -10.88
C GLU A 256 -1.94 7.36 -9.57
N LYS A 257 -1.34 8.34 -8.88
CA LYS A 257 -1.95 8.86 -7.66
C LYS A 257 -3.27 9.56 -8.02
N PRO A 258 -4.40 9.14 -7.45
CA PRO A 258 -5.68 9.74 -7.77
C PRO A 258 -5.68 11.23 -7.36
N LYS A 259 -6.20 12.06 -8.27
CA LYS A 259 -6.42 13.49 -7.99
C LYS A 259 -7.61 13.64 -7.05
N ALA A 260 -7.48 14.53 -6.08
CA ALA A 260 -8.60 14.92 -5.24
C ALA A 260 -9.59 15.77 -6.06
N LEU A 261 -10.89 15.45 -5.98
CA LEU A 261 -11.95 16.18 -6.67
C LEU A 261 -13.03 16.60 -5.68
N VAL A 262 -13.62 17.77 -5.90
CA VAL A 262 -14.75 18.28 -5.09
C VAL A 262 -16.05 17.66 -5.59
N TRP A 263 -16.97 17.33 -4.71
CA TRP A 263 -18.34 16.97 -5.03
C TRP A 263 -19.13 18.23 -5.46
N THR A 264 -19.22 18.47 -6.76
CA THR A 264 -20.13 19.46 -7.35
C THR A 264 -21.52 18.87 -7.54
N GLU A 265 -22.52 19.72 -7.73
CA GLU A 265 -23.91 19.24 -7.99
C GLU A 265 -24.01 18.34 -9.21
N GLU A 266 -23.28 18.63 -10.28
CA GLU A 266 -23.23 17.80 -11.50
C GLU A 266 -22.63 16.41 -11.20
N ARG A 267 -21.54 16.37 -10.42
CA ARG A 267 -20.91 15.10 -10.02
C ARG A 267 -21.81 14.27 -9.10
N ILE A 268 -22.54 14.94 -8.22
CA ILE A 268 -23.55 14.29 -7.34
C ILE A 268 -24.68 13.72 -8.19
N ALA A 269 -25.23 14.50 -9.12
CA ALA A 269 -26.28 14.04 -10.03
C ALA A 269 -25.83 12.81 -10.84
N ARG A 270 -24.62 12.86 -11.41
CA ARG A 270 -24.06 11.72 -12.12
C ARG A 270 -23.85 10.50 -11.24
N TRP A 271 -23.29 10.68 -10.05
CA TRP A 271 -23.12 9.57 -9.09
C TRP A 271 -24.47 8.95 -8.69
N ARG A 272 -25.51 9.73 -8.45
CA ARG A 272 -26.85 9.21 -8.16
C ARG A 272 -27.41 8.37 -9.30
N GLN A 273 -27.07 8.69 -10.54
CA GLN A 273 -27.50 7.92 -11.72
C GLN A 273 -26.67 6.65 -11.95
N THR A 274 -25.36 6.73 -11.80
CA THR A 274 -24.44 5.66 -12.19
C THR A 274 -23.92 4.82 -11.02
N GLY A 275 -23.95 5.34 -9.80
CA GLY A 275 -23.26 4.78 -8.62
C GLY A 275 -21.74 4.96 -8.63
N GLU A 276 -21.15 5.53 -9.71
CA GLU A 276 -19.71 5.66 -9.86
C GLU A 276 -19.17 6.94 -9.26
N LYS A 277 -18.04 6.82 -8.53
CA LYS A 277 -17.33 7.98 -7.99
C LYS A 277 -16.34 8.51 -9.01
N PRO A 278 -16.30 9.84 -9.25
CA PRO A 278 -15.38 10.44 -10.22
C PRO A 278 -13.90 10.25 -9.89
N SER A 279 -13.56 10.11 -8.62
CA SER A 279 -12.22 9.80 -8.13
C SER A 279 -12.29 8.95 -6.86
N SER A 280 -11.24 8.21 -6.56
CA SER A 280 -11.10 7.53 -5.27
C SER A 280 -10.83 8.51 -4.10
N VAL A 281 -10.46 9.76 -4.40
CA VAL A 281 -10.28 10.85 -3.43
C VAL A 281 -11.31 11.93 -3.74
N MET A 282 -12.31 12.07 -2.87
CA MET A 282 -13.37 13.07 -3.03
C MET A 282 -13.42 13.98 -1.81
N VAL A 283 -13.72 15.25 -2.03
CA VAL A 283 -13.81 16.28 -0.99
C VAL A 283 -15.21 16.93 -1.03
N TRP A 284 -15.78 17.15 0.12
CA TRP A 284 -17.05 17.87 0.23
C TRP A 284 -16.88 19.36 0.12
N THR A 285 -17.92 20.03 -0.37
CA THR A 285 -18.06 21.49 -0.27
C THR A 285 -18.33 21.90 1.19
N PRO A 286 -18.22 23.19 1.54
CA PRO A 286 -18.62 23.69 2.86
C PRO A 286 -20.05 23.31 3.21
N GLU A 287 -21.00 23.39 2.27
CA GLU A 287 -22.43 23.08 2.45
C GLU A 287 -22.65 21.59 2.77
N LEU A 288 -22.04 20.68 2.01
CA LEU A 288 -22.10 19.25 2.29
C LEU A 288 -21.46 18.91 3.64
N THR A 289 -20.38 19.61 3.98
CA THR A 289 -19.72 19.42 5.28
C THR A 289 -20.64 19.87 6.42
N GLY A 290 -21.33 21.01 6.28
CA GLY A 290 -22.34 21.49 7.22
C GLY A 290 -23.50 20.49 7.36
N GLN A 291 -24.08 20.04 6.24
CA GLN A 291 -25.13 19.02 6.24
C GLN A 291 -24.74 17.74 6.99
N PHE A 292 -23.49 17.27 6.80
CA PHE A 292 -22.98 16.11 7.54
C PHE A 292 -22.92 16.36 9.04
N LEU A 293 -22.40 17.49 9.47
CA LEU A 293 -22.28 17.84 10.88
C LEU A 293 -23.66 17.96 11.53
N ASP A 294 -24.61 18.65 10.88
CA ASP A 294 -25.97 18.80 11.38
C ASP A 294 -26.70 17.46 11.51
N ALA A 295 -26.58 16.61 10.48
CA ALA A 295 -27.20 15.28 10.48
C ALA A 295 -26.60 14.33 11.52
N THR A 296 -25.40 14.64 12.06
CA THR A 296 -24.68 13.75 12.97
C THR A 296 -24.54 14.30 14.39
N ILE A 297 -25.15 15.42 14.73
CA ILE A 297 -25.01 16.10 16.03
C ILE A 297 -25.31 15.19 17.23
N GLY A 298 -26.29 14.29 17.11
CA GLY A 298 -26.63 13.28 18.11
C GLY A 298 -25.82 11.98 18.05
N HIS A 299 -24.88 11.87 17.12
CA HIS A 299 -24.11 10.64 16.96
C HIS A 299 -22.99 10.54 17.99
N ARG A 300 -22.79 9.35 18.58
CA ARG A 300 -21.77 9.10 19.62
C ARG A 300 -20.33 9.49 19.24
N MET A 301 -20.02 9.59 17.96
CA MET A 301 -18.69 9.97 17.43
C MET A 301 -18.71 11.40 16.85
N TYR A 302 -19.74 12.19 17.12
CA TYR A 302 -19.87 13.53 16.57
C TYR A 302 -18.65 14.41 16.86
N VAL A 303 -18.18 14.42 18.11
CA VAL A 303 -17.00 15.23 18.52
C VAL A 303 -15.74 14.81 17.76
N MET A 304 -15.59 13.51 17.46
CA MET A 304 -14.48 13.02 16.62
C MET A 304 -14.62 13.51 15.17
N TRP A 305 -15.86 13.47 14.61
CA TRP A 305 -16.11 13.97 13.26
C TRP A 305 -15.82 15.47 13.16
N HIS A 306 -16.30 16.25 14.12
CA HIS A 306 -16.06 17.69 14.21
C HIS A 306 -14.56 18.01 14.26
N LEU A 307 -13.82 17.35 15.15
CA LEU A 307 -12.36 17.50 15.23
C LEU A 307 -11.66 17.15 13.90
N GLN A 308 -12.11 16.09 13.21
CA GLN A 308 -11.51 15.69 11.93
C GLN A 308 -11.82 16.66 10.80
N VAL A 309 -13.06 17.21 10.76
CA VAL A 309 -13.47 18.18 9.76
C VAL A 309 -12.70 19.50 9.88
N PHE A 310 -12.48 20.01 11.08
CA PHE A 310 -11.89 21.34 11.25
C PHE A 310 -10.38 21.33 11.54
N ARG A 311 -9.84 20.24 12.11
CA ARG A 311 -8.41 20.15 12.49
C ARG A 311 -7.63 19.09 11.72
N GLY A 312 -8.31 18.22 10.97
CA GLY A 312 -7.74 17.27 10.05
C GLY A 312 -6.75 16.26 10.64
N PRO A 313 -6.87 15.77 11.90
CA PRO A 313 -6.00 14.72 12.37
C PRO A 313 -6.18 13.46 11.53
N ARG A 314 -5.12 12.68 11.37
CA ARG A 314 -5.23 11.37 10.72
C ARG A 314 -6.12 10.47 11.56
N ARG A 315 -6.80 9.51 10.92
CA ARG A 315 -7.67 8.55 11.59
C ARG A 315 -7.06 7.93 12.86
N GLY A 316 -5.82 7.46 12.76
CA GLY A 316 -5.11 6.88 13.89
C GLY A 316 -4.73 7.91 14.96
N GLU A 317 -4.43 9.16 14.57
CA GLU A 317 -4.15 10.27 15.47
C GLU A 317 -5.43 10.64 16.26
N ALA A 318 -6.58 10.74 15.58
CA ALA A 318 -7.86 11.01 16.24
C ALA A 318 -8.26 9.88 17.22
N ALA A 319 -8.15 8.61 16.77
CA ALA A 319 -8.47 7.47 17.63
C ALA A 319 -7.50 7.32 18.82
N GLY A 320 -6.24 7.75 18.66
CA GLY A 320 -5.19 7.69 19.69
C GLY A 320 -4.99 8.98 20.48
N LEU A 321 -5.89 9.97 20.36
CA LEU A 321 -5.80 11.20 21.14
C LEU A 321 -6.10 10.91 22.62
N ALA A 322 -5.13 11.17 23.48
CA ALA A 322 -5.26 10.97 24.92
C ALA A 322 -5.68 12.26 25.62
N TRP A 323 -6.45 12.16 26.72
CA TRP A 323 -6.80 13.33 27.54
C TRP A 323 -5.60 14.03 28.14
N ALA A 324 -4.51 13.33 28.44
CA ALA A 324 -3.27 13.89 28.92
C ALA A 324 -2.62 14.87 27.92
N GLU A 325 -2.98 14.74 26.63
CA GLU A 325 -2.46 15.57 25.53
C GLU A 325 -3.44 16.68 25.12
N VAL A 326 -4.58 16.83 25.82
CA VAL A 326 -5.57 17.88 25.57
C VAL A 326 -5.57 18.89 26.71
N ASP A 327 -5.10 20.09 26.42
CA ASP A 327 -5.13 21.22 27.35
C ASP A 327 -6.37 22.10 27.04
N LEU A 328 -7.46 21.82 27.77
CA LEU A 328 -8.68 22.62 27.65
C LEU A 328 -8.51 24.04 28.19
N SER A 329 -7.55 24.32 29.07
CA SER A 329 -7.33 25.68 29.56
C SER A 329 -6.67 26.59 28.53
N ARG A 330 -5.81 26.01 27.68
CA ARG A 330 -5.14 26.69 26.57
C ARG A 330 -5.84 26.52 25.23
N GLY A 331 -6.85 25.67 25.14
CA GLY A 331 -7.52 25.33 23.89
C GLY A 331 -6.58 24.65 22.88
N THR A 332 -5.77 23.70 23.33
CA THR A 332 -4.81 23.01 22.47
C THR A 332 -4.85 21.49 22.64
N ALA A 333 -4.43 20.77 21.61
CA ALA A 333 -4.22 19.32 21.68
C ALA A 333 -2.90 18.93 20.99
N ASN A 334 -2.12 18.07 21.64
CA ASN A 334 -0.86 17.56 21.12
C ASN A 334 -1.07 16.23 20.39
N ILE A 335 -0.65 16.16 19.17
CA ILE A 335 -0.61 14.92 18.39
C ILE A 335 0.77 14.30 18.58
N VAL A 336 0.92 13.39 19.53
CA VAL A 336 2.20 12.74 19.87
C VAL A 336 2.19 11.25 19.56
N GLN A 337 1.00 10.67 19.42
CA GLN A 337 0.79 9.25 19.15
C GLN A 337 -0.38 9.01 18.21
N GLN A 338 -0.47 7.78 17.72
CA GLN A 338 -1.56 7.29 16.90
C GLN A 338 -1.87 5.84 17.25
N LEU A 339 -3.11 5.43 17.08
CA LEU A 339 -3.47 4.02 17.07
C LEU A 339 -3.34 3.45 15.65
N VAL A 340 -2.64 2.36 15.53
CA VAL A 340 -2.49 1.57 14.30
C VAL A 340 -2.86 0.13 14.57
N SER A 341 -3.13 -0.65 13.53
CA SER A 341 -3.38 -2.09 13.65
C SER A 341 -2.34 -2.87 12.85
N ASP A 342 -1.90 -3.98 13.38
CA ASP A 342 -1.10 -4.97 12.68
C ASP A 342 -1.99 -6.02 11.98
N THR A 343 -1.37 -7.06 11.44
CA THR A 343 -2.06 -8.18 10.78
C THR A 343 -2.94 -8.99 11.73
N SER A 344 -2.71 -8.92 13.05
CA SER A 344 -3.56 -9.55 14.08
C SER A 344 -4.83 -8.77 14.38
N HIS A 345 -5.05 -7.64 13.70
CA HIS A 345 -6.17 -6.71 13.92
C HIS A 345 -6.30 -6.19 15.36
N LYS A 346 -5.23 -6.22 16.15
CA LYS A 346 -5.19 -5.59 17.47
C LYS A 346 -4.62 -4.17 17.34
N PRO A 347 -5.31 -3.15 17.87
CA PRO A 347 -4.78 -1.80 17.88
C PRO A 347 -3.60 -1.71 18.87
N PHE A 348 -2.59 -0.95 18.49
CA PHE A 348 -1.47 -0.61 19.35
C PHE A 348 -1.05 0.84 19.12
N GLU A 349 -0.39 1.41 20.10
CA GLU A 349 0.15 2.76 20.03
C GLU A 349 1.45 2.79 19.22
N GLU A 350 1.57 3.79 18.38
CA GLU A 350 2.78 4.08 17.63
C GLU A 350 2.97 5.61 17.52
N THR A 351 4.21 6.05 17.53
CA THR A 351 4.52 7.46 17.28
C THR A 351 4.16 7.84 15.84
N PRO A 352 3.83 9.11 15.55
CA PRO A 352 3.58 9.57 14.19
C PRO A 352 4.73 9.22 13.24
N LYS A 353 4.41 9.05 11.96
CA LYS A 353 5.35 8.55 10.95
C LYS A 353 6.56 9.47 10.72
N SER A 354 6.40 10.77 10.93
CA SER A 354 7.46 11.77 10.73
C SER A 354 7.54 12.72 11.94
N ARG A 355 8.67 13.42 12.06
CA ARG A 355 8.85 14.47 13.08
C ARG A 355 7.79 15.56 12.98
N SER A 356 7.42 15.96 11.76
CA SER A 356 6.34 16.92 11.49
C SER A 356 4.94 16.38 11.85
N GLY A 357 4.79 15.08 12.02
CA GLY A 357 3.55 14.46 12.51
C GLY A 357 3.29 14.76 13.98
N ARG A 358 4.35 14.98 14.80
CA ARG A 358 4.23 15.48 16.18
C ARG A 358 3.99 16.99 16.11
N ARG A 359 2.85 17.43 16.57
CA ARG A 359 2.44 18.83 16.50
C ARG A 359 1.40 19.15 17.55
N THR A 360 1.36 20.41 17.95
CA THR A 360 0.25 20.98 18.71
C THR A 360 -0.75 21.59 17.74
N ILE A 361 -2.03 21.27 17.89
CA ILE A 361 -3.13 21.88 17.15
C ILE A 361 -3.92 22.78 18.08
N ALA A 362 -4.21 24.00 17.63
CA ALA A 362 -5.14 24.88 18.31
C ALA A 362 -6.57 24.37 18.07
N LEU A 363 -7.39 24.36 19.10
CA LEU A 363 -8.81 24.04 19.02
C LEU A 363 -9.60 25.32 18.75
N ASP A 364 -10.52 25.29 17.79
CA ASP A 364 -11.49 26.36 17.64
C ASP A 364 -12.48 26.32 18.80
N SER A 365 -13.20 27.45 19.04
CA SER A 365 -14.11 27.60 20.15
C SER A 365 -15.20 26.51 20.21
N ALA A 366 -15.72 26.10 19.04
CA ALA A 366 -16.76 25.07 18.96
C ALA A 366 -16.18 23.68 19.30
N THR A 367 -15.01 23.31 18.72
CA THR A 367 -14.33 22.04 19.04
C THR A 367 -13.94 22.00 20.52
N HIS A 368 -13.47 23.11 21.08
CA HIS A 368 -13.13 23.23 22.50
C HIS A 368 -14.36 22.98 23.40
N ALA A 369 -15.48 23.67 23.14
CA ALA A 369 -16.73 23.49 23.88
C ALA A 369 -17.25 22.04 23.79
N LEU A 370 -17.18 21.44 22.60
CA LEU A 370 -17.59 20.06 22.39
C LEU A 370 -16.71 19.08 23.16
N LEU A 371 -15.39 19.26 23.19
CA LEU A 371 -14.48 18.40 23.97
C LEU A 371 -14.71 18.55 25.46
N THR A 372 -14.98 19.77 25.95
CA THR A 372 -15.30 20.00 27.36
C THR A 372 -16.56 19.21 27.76
N THR A 373 -17.64 19.37 27.01
CA THR A 373 -18.89 18.63 27.23
C THR A 373 -18.69 17.12 27.08
N TRP A 374 -17.89 16.70 26.10
CA TRP A 374 -17.60 15.28 25.86
C TRP A 374 -16.89 14.61 27.05
N ARG A 375 -16.01 15.34 27.74
CA ARG A 375 -15.34 14.82 28.94
C ARG A 375 -16.33 14.47 30.04
N ASP A 376 -17.37 15.27 30.22
CA ASP A 376 -18.40 15.00 31.20
C ASP A 376 -19.32 13.85 30.75
N VAL A 377 -19.69 13.80 29.47
CA VAL A 377 -20.42 12.68 28.88
C VAL A 377 -19.65 11.36 29.05
N GLN A 378 -18.33 11.37 28.85
CA GLN A 378 -17.52 10.17 29.02
C GLN A 378 -17.44 9.72 30.49
N ARG A 379 -17.38 10.66 31.43
CA ARG A 379 -17.45 10.35 32.87
C ARG A 379 -18.80 9.73 33.25
N ALA A 380 -19.89 10.27 32.74
CA ALA A 380 -21.24 9.72 32.97
C ALA A 380 -21.36 8.31 32.38
N LYS A 381 -20.90 8.07 31.17
CA LYS A 381 -20.87 6.73 30.56
C LYS A 381 -20.01 5.72 31.33
N ARG A 382 -18.90 6.16 31.90
CA ARG A 382 -18.08 5.33 32.78
C ARG A 382 -18.89 4.88 34.00
N ALA A 383 -19.51 5.82 34.70
CA ALA A 383 -20.32 5.50 35.87
C ALA A 383 -21.50 4.55 35.53
N GLU A 384 -22.14 4.76 34.38
CA GLU A 384 -23.19 3.86 33.89
C GLU A 384 -22.65 2.44 33.61
N TRP A 385 -21.45 2.32 32.98
CA TRP A 385 -20.85 1.02 32.71
C TRP A 385 -20.42 0.31 33.99
N GLU A 386 -19.84 1.02 34.94
CA GLU A 386 -19.46 0.49 36.27
C GLU A 386 -20.68 -0.02 37.04
N ALA A 387 -21.80 0.70 36.96
CA ALA A 387 -23.09 0.25 37.55
C ALA A 387 -23.60 -1.03 36.84
N LYS A 388 -23.53 -1.12 35.51
CA LYS A 388 -23.91 -2.32 34.74
C LYS A 388 -23.00 -3.50 35.10
N HIS A 389 -21.70 -3.27 35.24
CA HIS A 389 -20.74 -4.30 35.65
C HIS A 389 -21.05 -4.82 37.05
N LYS A 390 -21.31 -3.92 37.99
CA LYS A 390 -21.70 -4.29 39.37
C LYS A 390 -23.00 -5.11 39.39
N ALA A 391 -23.98 -4.77 38.55
CA ALA A 391 -25.27 -5.48 38.47
C ALA A 391 -25.17 -6.85 37.78
N ASN A 392 -24.29 -7.00 36.77
CA ASN A 392 -24.08 -8.25 36.02
C ASN A 392 -22.65 -8.37 35.52
N PRO A 393 -21.70 -8.84 36.36
CA PRO A 393 -20.27 -8.95 36.00
C PRO A 393 -19.99 -9.94 34.86
N GLU A 394 -20.81 -10.98 34.70
CA GLU A 394 -20.63 -11.98 33.65
C GLU A 394 -20.92 -11.40 32.25
N LYS A 395 -21.89 -10.50 32.15
CA LYS A 395 -22.28 -9.87 30.90
C LYS A 395 -21.47 -8.63 30.58
N TYR A 396 -21.13 -7.85 31.58
CA TYR A 396 -20.38 -6.60 31.43
C TYR A 396 -19.05 -6.75 32.16
N GLY A 397 -17.95 -6.84 31.39
CA GLY A 397 -16.61 -6.83 31.97
C GLY A 397 -16.31 -5.51 32.71
N PRO A 398 -15.19 -5.40 33.44
CA PRO A 398 -14.78 -4.18 34.11
C PRO A 398 -14.58 -3.03 33.10
N TYR A 399 -14.80 -1.79 33.54
CA TYR A 399 -14.44 -0.62 32.75
C TYR A 399 -12.91 -0.54 32.61
N ILE A 400 -12.43 -0.24 31.39
CA ILE A 400 -11.01 -0.09 31.09
C ILE A 400 -10.73 1.39 30.91
N ASP A 401 -10.06 1.99 31.91
CA ASP A 401 -9.59 3.38 31.78
C ASP A 401 -8.37 3.45 30.86
N SER A 402 -8.62 3.65 29.58
CA SER A 402 -7.56 3.73 28.56
C SER A 402 -6.96 5.13 28.42
N GLY A 403 -7.50 6.16 29.08
CA GLY A 403 -7.03 7.53 28.99
C GLY A 403 -7.33 8.25 27.66
N TYR A 404 -7.95 7.58 26.68
CA TYR A 404 -8.26 8.21 25.39
C TYR A 404 -9.50 9.08 25.41
N VAL A 405 -9.49 10.11 24.54
CA VAL A 405 -10.63 11.01 24.34
C VAL A 405 -11.82 10.25 23.73
N PHE A 406 -11.57 9.36 22.79
CA PHE A 406 -12.61 8.64 22.06
C PHE A 406 -12.56 7.14 22.34
N THR A 407 -13.49 6.68 23.17
CA THR A 407 -13.56 5.28 23.61
C THR A 407 -14.91 4.64 23.29
N GLN A 408 -14.94 3.33 23.35
CA GLN A 408 -16.16 2.55 23.42
C GLN A 408 -16.80 2.71 24.80
N ASP A 409 -18.03 2.19 25.00
CA ASP A 409 -18.76 2.35 26.26
C ASP A 409 -18.07 1.69 27.46
N ASN A 410 -17.28 0.63 27.20
CA ASN A 410 -16.47 -0.06 28.20
C ASN A 410 -15.09 0.59 28.47
N GLY A 411 -14.83 1.76 27.89
CA GLY A 411 -13.57 2.50 28.04
C GLY A 411 -12.43 2.05 27.13
N THR A 412 -12.59 0.96 26.35
CA THR A 412 -11.56 0.54 25.41
C THR A 412 -11.45 1.50 24.22
N PRO A 413 -10.26 1.68 23.63
CA PRO A 413 -10.10 2.55 22.47
C PRO A 413 -10.86 2.02 21.25
N TRP A 414 -11.25 2.91 20.35
CA TRP A 414 -11.77 2.53 19.06
C TRP A 414 -10.69 1.96 18.18
N HIS A 415 -10.95 0.79 17.60
CA HIS A 415 -10.12 0.28 16.53
C HIS A 415 -10.22 1.21 15.31
N PRO A 416 -9.09 1.73 14.73
CA PRO A 416 -9.14 2.70 13.65
C PRO A 416 -9.97 2.26 12.43
N ASP A 417 -9.92 0.97 12.07
CA ASP A 417 -10.73 0.45 10.95
C ASP A 417 -12.23 0.43 11.26
N ASN A 418 -12.60 0.23 12.53
CA ASN A 418 -14.01 0.30 12.93
C ASN A 418 -14.53 1.73 12.85
N VAL A 419 -13.70 2.74 13.16
CA VAL A 419 -14.04 4.15 12.95
C VAL A 419 -14.41 4.41 11.48
N SER A 420 -13.59 3.94 10.54
CA SER A 420 -13.91 4.05 9.10
C SER A 420 -15.20 3.33 8.73
N LYS A 421 -15.40 2.09 9.22
CA LYS A 421 -16.62 1.32 8.93
C LYS A 421 -17.87 1.98 9.50
N VAL A 422 -17.78 2.66 10.65
CA VAL A 422 -18.89 3.44 11.22
C VAL A 422 -19.19 4.64 10.33
N PHE A 423 -18.17 5.37 9.91
CA PHE A 423 -18.31 6.51 9.01
C PHE A 423 -18.96 6.12 7.67
N ASP A 424 -18.46 5.08 7.01
CA ASP A 424 -18.99 4.60 5.72
C ASP A 424 -20.48 4.18 5.84
N ARG A 425 -20.84 3.50 6.94
CA ARG A 425 -22.24 3.13 7.20
C ARG A 425 -23.13 4.34 7.48
N LEU A 426 -22.55 5.37 8.13
CA LEU A 426 -23.27 6.61 8.43
C LEU A 426 -23.57 7.37 7.14
N LEU A 427 -22.60 7.53 6.23
CA LEU A 427 -22.81 8.19 4.94
C LEU A 427 -23.89 7.48 4.10
N LYS A 428 -23.85 6.15 4.04
CA LYS A 428 -24.88 5.36 3.33
C LYS A 428 -26.28 5.57 3.92
N ARG A 429 -26.40 5.69 5.26
CA ARG A 429 -27.68 5.92 5.93
C ARG A 429 -28.22 7.33 5.68
N LEU A 430 -27.32 8.32 5.57
CA LEU A 430 -27.67 9.71 5.31
C LEU A 430 -27.81 10.04 3.82
N ASP A 431 -27.62 9.06 2.94
CA ASP A 431 -27.60 9.22 1.48
C ASP A 431 -26.68 10.35 1.00
N MET A 432 -25.53 10.50 1.68
CA MET A 432 -24.56 11.54 1.36
C MET A 432 -23.56 11.09 0.29
N PRO A 433 -23.08 12.02 -0.54
CA PRO A 433 -22.02 11.74 -1.50
C PRO A 433 -20.79 11.14 -0.81
N PRO A 434 -20.34 9.93 -1.24
CA PRO A 434 -19.39 9.14 -0.47
C PRO A 434 -17.98 9.69 -0.54
N ILE A 435 -17.37 9.93 0.62
CA ILE A 435 -15.94 10.19 0.80
C ILE A 435 -15.37 9.15 1.75
N ARG A 436 -14.05 8.97 1.77
CA ARG A 436 -13.39 8.14 2.80
C ARG A 436 -13.23 8.96 4.08
N LEU A 437 -13.20 8.32 5.23
CA LEU A 437 -12.93 9.02 6.48
C LEU A 437 -11.64 9.88 6.43
N HIS A 438 -10.60 9.40 5.73
CA HIS A 438 -9.36 10.17 5.57
C HIS A 438 -9.57 11.45 4.75
N ASP A 439 -10.57 11.48 3.89
CA ASP A 439 -10.86 12.64 3.04
C ASP A 439 -11.46 13.81 3.84
N LEU A 440 -11.97 13.60 5.07
CA LEU A 440 -12.28 14.69 6.00
C LEU A 440 -11.06 15.58 6.29
N ARG A 441 -9.86 15.00 6.29
CA ARG A 441 -8.62 15.77 6.40
C ARG A 441 -8.35 16.62 5.15
N HIS A 442 -8.75 16.12 3.99
CA HIS A 442 -8.71 16.91 2.75
C HIS A 442 -9.77 18.03 2.81
N CYS A 443 -10.97 17.76 3.36
CA CYS A 443 -11.98 18.80 3.63
C CYS A 443 -11.42 19.88 4.58
N ALA A 444 -10.77 19.49 5.69
CA ALA A 444 -10.15 20.42 6.62
C ALA A 444 -9.16 21.38 5.94
N ALA A 445 -8.32 20.84 5.05
CA ALA A 445 -7.37 21.65 4.30
C ALA A 445 -8.05 22.60 3.31
N SER A 446 -9.06 22.10 2.58
CA SER A 446 -9.82 22.92 1.62
C SER A 446 -10.59 24.03 2.31
N LEU A 447 -11.25 23.73 3.45
CA LEU A 447 -11.93 24.73 4.28
C LEU A 447 -10.95 25.77 4.84
N SER A 448 -9.78 25.35 5.29
CA SER A 448 -8.73 26.27 5.78
C SER A 448 -8.20 27.18 4.68
N LEU A 449 -8.04 26.64 3.47
CA LEU A 449 -7.64 27.43 2.30
C LEU A 449 -8.73 28.45 1.93
N ALA A 450 -10.00 28.00 1.90
CA ALA A 450 -11.16 28.86 1.67
C ALA A 450 -11.30 29.98 2.70
N ALA A 451 -10.90 29.72 3.92
CA ALA A 451 -10.83 30.72 4.99
C ALA A 451 -9.61 31.65 4.90
N GLY A 452 -8.81 31.60 3.83
CA GLY A 452 -7.65 32.49 3.61
C GLY A 452 -6.38 32.09 4.36
N LEU A 453 -6.31 30.89 4.97
CA LEU A 453 -5.08 30.45 5.64
C LEU A 453 -3.97 30.20 4.62
N SER A 454 -2.75 30.64 4.94
CA SER A 454 -1.61 30.37 4.08
C SER A 454 -1.33 28.87 3.96
N MET A 455 -0.81 28.44 2.81
CA MET A 455 -0.42 27.05 2.58
C MET A 455 0.57 26.52 3.63
N LYS A 456 1.41 27.41 4.19
CA LYS A 456 2.33 27.07 5.29
C LYS A 456 1.59 26.79 6.59
N ALA A 457 0.56 27.56 6.91
CA ALA A 457 -0.28 27.32 8.08
C ALA A 457 -1.03 25.99 7.94
N ILE A 458 -1.57 25.70 6.76
CA ILE A 458 -2.24 24.42 6.45
C ILE A 458 -1.25 23.24 6.55
N GLN A 459 -0.05 23.38 6.00
CA GLN A 459 1.01 22.37 6.15
C GLN A 459 1.28 22.06 7.63
N THR A 460 1.40 23.09 8.46
CA THR A 460 1.65 22.96 9.90
C THR A 460 0.47 22.31 10.61
N LEU A 461 -0.75 22.79 10.37
CA LEU A 461 -1.99 22.23 10.92
C LEU A 461 -2.09 20.72 10.66
N LEU A 462 -1.86 20.33 9.42
CA LEU A 462 -1.97 18.94 9.00
C LEU A 462 -0.72 18.10 9.38
N GLY A 463 0.44 18.70 9.62
CA GLY A 463 1.71 17.97 9.84
C GLY A 463 2.16 17.21 8.59
N HIS A 464 2.16 17.88 7.42
CA HIS A 464 2.74 17.36 6.20
C HIS A 464 4.25 17.54 6.21
N ALA A 465 5.00 16.50 5.78
CA ALA A 465 6.46 16.55 5.77
C ALA A 465 7.02 17.55 4.73
N THR A 466 6.31 17.75 3.61
CA THR A 466 6.72 18.65 2.53
C THR A 466 5.60 19.62 2.16
N PHE A 467 5.98 20.81 1.70
CA PHE A 467 5.06 21.82 1.17
C PHE A 467 4.36 21.32 -0.09
N THR A 468 5.10 20.67 -0.98
CA THR A 468 4.60 20.12 -2.25
C THR A 468 3.39 19.20 -2.02
N LEU A 469 3.43 18.36 -0.96
CA LEU A 469 2.30 17.47 -0.65
C LEU A 469 1.01 18.24 -0.35
N THR A 470 1.12 19.45 0.21
CA THR A 470 -0.03 20.33 0.50
C THR A 470 -0.46 21.04 -0.78
N ALA A 471 0.46 21.65 -1.51
CA ALA A 471 0.18 22.40 -2.73
C ALA A 471 -0.48 21.52 -3.80
N ASP A 472 0.14 20.39 -4.18
CA ASP A 472 -0.37 19.47 -5.22
C ASP A 472 -1.76 18.91 -4.94
N THR A 473 -2.16 18.90 -3.66
CA THR A 473 -3.44 18.31 -3.28
C THR A 473 -4.57 19.34 -3.26
N TYR A 474 -4.29 20.60 -2.96
CA TYR A 474 -5.34 21.55 -2.58
C TYR A 474 -5.53 22.74 -3.52
N THR A 475 -4.52 23.13 -4.30
CA THR A 475 -4.63 24.25 -5.26
C THR A 475 -5.67 24.00 -6.36
N SER A 476 -5.98 22.74 -6.69
CA SER A 476 -6.96 22.41 -7.74
C SER A 476 -8.37 22.12 -7.20
N LEU A 477 -8.64 22.33 -5.91
CA LEU A 477 -9.88 21.86 -5.29
C LEU A 477 -11.02 22.91 -5.26
N MET A 478 -10.74 24.19 -5.48
CA MET A 478 -11.74 25.25 -5.36
C MET A 478 -11.78 26.13 -6.61
N PRO A 479 -12.73 25.88 -7.54
CA PRO A 479 -12.88 26.68 -8.77
C PRO A 479 -13.07 28.18 -8.50
N GLN A 480 -13.71 28.55 -7.39
CA GLN A 480 -13.88 29.94 -6.99
C GLN A 480 -12.55 30.66 -6.71
N PHE A 481 -11.51 29.95 -6.24
CA PHE A 481 -10.17 30.52 -6.09
C PHE A 481 -9.46 30.76 -7.42
N GLU A 482 -9.76 29.97 -8.45
CA GLU A 482 -9.23 30.22 -9.80
C GLU A 482 -9.77 31.53 -10.36
N THR A 483 -11.04 31.82 -10.13
CA THR A 483 -11.66 33.08 -10.55
C THR A 483 -11.14 34.28 -9.72
N GLU A 484 -11.12 34.16 -8.39
CA GLU A 484 -10.56 35.20 -7.51
C GLU A 484 -9.06 35.44 -7.76
N ALA A 485 -8.29 34.35 -8.00
CA ALA A 485 -6.87 34.45 -8.32
C ALA A 485 -6.63 35.03 -9.72
N ALA A 486 -7.55 34.86 -10.66
CA ALA A 486 -7.50 35.51 -11.97
C ALA A 486 -7.80 37.00 -11.88
N ASP A 487 -8.74 37.40 -11.02
CA ASP A 487 -9.13 38.79 -10.84
C ASP A 487 -8.18 39.60 -9.96
N ALA A 488 -7.54 38.94 -8.96
CA ALA A 488 -6.64 39.63 -8.04
C ALA A 488 -5.47 40.39 -8.72
N PRO A 489 -4.75 39.85 -9.73
CA PRO A 489 -3.74 40.60 -10.46
C PRO A 489 -4.32 41.79 -11.23
N VAL A 490 -5.55 41.64 -11.74
CA VAL A 490 -6.23 42.72 -12.46
C VAL A 490 -6.57 43.87 -11.52
N ALA A 491 -7.00 43.58 -10.29
CA ALA A 491 -7.29 44.57 -9.27
C ALA A 491 -6.04 45.33 -8.77
N LEU A 492 -4.85 44.71 -8.86
CA LEU A 492 -3.58 45.32 -8.46
C LEU A 492 -3.02 46.28 -9.51
N VAL A 493 -3.50 46.26 -10.75
CA VAL A 493 -3.00 47.12 -11.82
C VAL A 493 -3.85 48.36 -11.93
N PRO A 494 -3.37 49.57 -11.51
CA PRO A 494 -4.13 50.82 -11.62
C PRO A 494 -4.30 51.18 -13.09
N ARG A 495 -5.56 51.19 -13.57
CA ARG A 495 -5.90 51.68 -14.91
C ARG A 495 -6.68 52.99 -14.81
N ALA A 496 -6.28 54.03 -15.54
CA ALA A 496 -6.89 55.34 -15.52
C ALA A 496 -8.38 55.37 -15.97
N HIS A 497 -8.87 54.30 -16.62
CA HIS A 497 -10.25 54.21 -17.14
C HIS A 497 -11.21 53.40 -16.26
N HIS A 498 -10.82 52.95 -15.07
CA HIS A 498 -11.70 52.16 -14.16
C HIS A 498 -12.19 52.96 -12.93
N GLN A 499 -12.13 54.31 -12.96
CA GLN A 499 -12.84 55.09 -11.98
C GLN A 499 -14.19 55.54 -12.56
N SER A 500 -15.19 54.80 -12.27
CA SER A 500 -16.63 55.01 -12.22
C SER A 500 -17.43 53.96 -13.00
N THR A 501 -17.97 53.01 -12.27
CA THR A 501 -19.40 52.69 -12.35
C THR A 501 -19.75 51.62 -11.31
N THR A 502 -20.20 52.04 -10.17
CA THR A 502 -21.26 51.34 -9.43
C THR A 502 -22.55 51.62 -10.21
N ALA A 503 -22.91 50.71 -11.12
CA ALA A 503 -24.26 50.50 -11.62
C ALA A 503 -24.25 49.34 -12.58
N THR A 504 -25.04 48.32 -12.25
CA THR A 504 -25.50 47.22 -13.08
C THR A 504 -25.85 47.70 -14.49
N GLN A 505 -25.06 47.36 -15.49
CA GLN A 505 -25.53 47.21 -16.88
C GLN A 505 -24.57 46.31 -17.66
N ASP A 506 -25.18 45.35 -18.36
CA ASP A 506 -24.58 44.44 -19.32
C ASP A 506 -23.78 45.24 -20.38
N VAL A 507 -22.44 45.16 -20.35
CA VAL A 507 -21.60 45.75 -21.40
C VAL A 507 -20.76 44.62 -22.01
N ARG A 508 -21.21 44.15 -23.18
CA ARG A 508 -20.35 43.37 -24.06
C ARG A 508 -19.20 44.25 -24.55
N PRO A 509 -17.93 43.88 -24.45
CA PRO A 509 -16.83 44.66 -24.98
C PRO A 509 -16.89 44.66 -26.52
N GLN A 510 -17.01 45.83 -27.14
CA GLN A 510 -16.79 45.99 -28.57
C GLN A 510 -15.28 45.98 -28.84
N MET A 511 -14.83 44.99 -29.55
CA MET A 511 -13.51 44.94 -30.15
C MET A 511 -13.49 45.85 -31.41
N THR A 512 -12.82 47.00 -31.31
CA THR A 512 -12.53 47.83 -32.49
C THR A 512 -11.29 47.25 -33.19
N LEU A 513 -11.51 46.70 -34.37
CA LEU A 513 -10.43 46.27 -35.26
C LEU A 513 -9.75 47.54 -35.80
N ILE A 514 -8.49 47.78 -35.47
CA ILE A 514 -7.65 48.77 -36.12
C ILE A 514 -7.28 48.26 -37.51
N SER A 515 -7.89 48.82 -38.53
CA SER A 515 -7.52 48.56 -39.92
C SER A 515 -6.15 49.19 -40.20
N SER A 516 -5.23 48.37 -40.64
CA SER A 516 -3.92 48.82 -41.13
C SER A 516 -4.08 49.47 -42.50
N GLU A 517 -3.99 50.79 -42.58
CA GLU A 517 -3.75 51.45 -43.85
C GLU A 517 -2.29 51.22 -44.30
N SER A 518 -2.16 50.56 -45.41
CA SER A 518 -0.90 50.45 -46.14
C SER A 518 -0.61 51.75 -46.90
N SER A 519 0.32 52.56 -46.49
CA SER A 519 0.90 53.61 -47.32
C SER A 519 2.07 53.05 -48.12
N ALA A 520 1.82 52.95 -49.42
CA ALA A 520 2.84 52.70 -50.43
C ALA A 520 3.81 53.88 -50.49
N ILE A 521 5.09 53.63 -50.34
CA ILE A 521 6.14 54.56 -50.77
C ILE A 521 6.88 53.91 -51.92
N GLY A 522 6.73 54.62 -53.10
CA GLY A 522 7.29 54.20 -54.38
C GLY A 522 8.82 54.22 -54.41
N GLY A 523 9.32 53.38 -55.28
CA GLY A 523 10.74 53.20 -55.54
C GLY A 523 11.41 54.38 -56.24
N LYS A 524 12.72 54.42 -56.18
CA LYS A 524 13.62 54.85 -57.24
C LYS A 524 14.90 54.04 -57.19
N THR A 525 15.15 53.42 -58.35
CA THR A 525 16.42 52.87 -58.79
C THR A 525 17.48 53.93 -58.91
N ALA A 526 18.72 53.63 -58.61
CA ALA A 526 19.88 53.93 -59.48
C ALA A 526 21.17 53.35 -58.88
N ALA A 527 21.91 52.69 -59.80
CA ALA A 527 23.31 52.26 -59.84
C ALA A 527 23.74 51.10 -58.94
#